data_a07c5321c8cf46ccd42dc8489e00e02c
#
_entry.id   a07c5321c8cf46ccd42dc8489e00e02c
#
_cell.length_a   1.000
_cell.length_b   1.000
_cell.length_c   1.000
_cell.angle_alpha   90.00
_cell.angle_beta   90.00
_cell.angle_gamma   90.00
#
_symmetry.space_group_name_H-M   'P 1'
#
loop_
_entity.id
_entity.type
_entity.pdbx_description
1 polymer ?
#
loop_
_entity_poly.entity_id
_entity_poly.type
_entity_poly.pdbx_seq_one_letter_code
_entity_poly.pdbx_strand_id
1 'polypeptide(L)'
;MSPRKLMFWLFTCIFLVCALRAGLLTSADQYIYHLRNMHASTFAYRYDDFLPYLPIVAMFVLKLTGVKSRSNWKRMLVSTAFSYILMGTIVLTMKSLAGVLRPDGSDFLSFPSGHTATAFTAATLLYKEYGFKTLLAGIATFLPAVVTGFTRQLNNRHWLSDVLAGAIIGIMMVELAYFLTDRLLMKTGAQTCSKS
;
A
#
# COMPACT_ATOMS: atom_id res chain seq x y z
N MET A 1 4.45 18.06 2.31
CA MET A 1 3.06 18.38 1.86
C MET A 1 2.39 19.28 2.88
N SER A 2 1.64 20.30 2.46
CA SER A 2 0.90 21.15 3.41
C SER A 2 -0.29 20.37 4.02
N PRO A 3 -0.73 20.74 5.26
CA PRO A 3 -1.87 20.05 5.90
C PRO A 3 -3.14 20.07 5.06
N ARG A 4 -3.43 21.20 4.37
CA ARG A 4 -4.60 21.32 3.49
C ARG A 4 -4.54 20.37 2.29
N LYS A 5 -3.36 20.24 1.64
CA LYS A 5 -3.15 19.28 0.54
C LYS A 5 -3.28 17.84 1.02
N LEU A 6 -2.72 17.51 2.20
CA LEU A 6 -2.87 16.18 2.78
C LEU A 6 -4.35 15.84 3.05
N MET A 7 -5.09 16.75 3.69
CA MET A 7 -6.53 16.56 3.94
C MET A 7 -7.31 16.31 2.65
N PHE A 8 -7.09 17.13 1.62
CA PHE A 8 -7.75 16.95 0.32
C PHE A 8 -7.47 15.55 -0.25
N TRP A 9 -6.20 15.12 -0.27
CA TRP A 9 -5.82 13.79 -0.73
C TRP A 9 -6.44 12.66 0.09
N LEU A 10 -6.47 12.78 1.42
CA LEU A 10 -7.11 11.79 2.29
C LEU A 10 -8.61 11.68 1.99
N PHE A 11 -9.33 12.80 1.86
CA PHE A 11 -10.75 12.79 1.51
C PHE A 11 -11.00 12.14 0.15
N THR A 12 -10.20 12.48 -0.87
CA THR A 12 -10.32 11.89 -2.20
C THR A 12 -10.09 10.39 -2.17
N CYS A 13 -9.06 9.93 -1.47
CA CYS A 13 -8.76 8.49 -1.34
C CYS A 13 -9.85 7.75 -0.56
N ILE A 14 -10.36 8.30 0.53
CA ILE A 14 -11.48 7.72 1.30
C ILE A 14 -12.72 7.61 0.41
N PHE A 15 -13.07 8.68 -0.32
CA PHE A 15 -14.19 8.66 -1.25
C PHE A 15 -14.04 7.56 -2.31
N LEU A 16 -12.86 7.44 -2.94
CA LEU A 16 -12.58 6.40 -3.93
C LEU A 16 -12.71 4.99 -3.33
N VAL A 17 -12.16 4.75 -2.15
CA VAL A 17 -12.27 3.45 -1.47
C VAL A 17 -13.73 3.11 -1.14
N CYS A 18 -14.50 4.09 -0.67
CA CYS A 18 -15.94 3.92 -0.44
C CYS A 18 -16.70 3.64 -1.73
N ALA A 19 -16.39 4.33 -2.82
CA ALA A 19 -17.00 4.12 -4.13
C ALA A 19 -16.69 2.72 -4.70
N LEU A 20 -15.44 2.26 -4.57
CA LEU A 20 -15.05 0.90 -4.92
C LEU A 20 -15.84 -0.14 -4.10
N ARG A 21 -15.99 0.08 -2.80
CA ARG A 21 -16.79 -0.79 -1.94
C ARG A 21 -18.28 -0.76 -2.30
N ALA A 22 -18.82 0.39 -2.71
CA ALA A 22 -20.21 0.55 -3.15
C ALA A 22 -20.50 -0.04 -4.54
N GLY A 23 -19.51 -0.66 -5.19
CA GLY A 23 -19.70 -1.38 -6.45
C GLY A 23 -19.41 -0.55 -7.70
N LEU A 24 -18.62 0.53 -7.61
CA LEU A 24 -18.21 1.36 -8.76
C LEU A 24 -17.63 0.53 -9.92
N LEU A 25 -16.96 -0.60 -9.62
CA LEU A 25 -16.31 -1.46 -10.60
C LEU A 25 -16.93 -2.86 -10.70
N THR A 26 -18.18 -3.06 -10.27
CA THR A 26 -18.82 -4.41 -10.27
C THR A 26 -18.78 -5.06 -11.65
N SER A 27 -19.06 -4.34 -12.71
CA SER A 27 -18.99 -4.88 -14.09
C SER A 27 -17.57 -5.26 -14.49
N ALA A 28 -16.56 -4.47 -14.10
CA ALA A 28 -15.16 -4.77 -14.36
C ALA A 28 -14.67 -5.97 -13.51
N ASP A 29 -15.10 -6.07 -12.25
CA ASP A 29 -14.83 -7.21 -11.38
C ASP A 29 -15.32 -8.51 -12.02
N GLN A 30 -16.58 -8.53 -12.50
CA GLN A 30 -17.17 -9.70 -13.16
C GLN A 30 -16.48 -10.02 -14.49
N TYR A 31 -16.18 -9.00 -15.30
CA TYR A 31 -15.49 -9.20 -16.57
C TYR A 31 -14.11 -9.84 -16.38
N ILE A 32 -13.29 -9.31 -15.44
CA ILE A 32 -11.96 -9.86 -15.15
C ILE A 32 -12.07 -11.28 -14.57
N TYR A 33 -13.03 -11.53 -13.69
CA TYR A 33 -13.30 -12.87 -13.16
C TYR A 33 -13.59 -13.88 -14.30
N HIS A 34 -14.45 -13.52 -15.27
CA HIS A 34 -14.73 -14.37 -16.42
C HIS A 34 -13.52 -14.60 -17.31
N LEU A 35 -12.74 -13.54 -17.62
CA LEU A 35 -11.50 -13.68 -18.39
C LEU A 35 -10.50 -14.61 -17.68
N ARG A 36 -10.32 -14.43 -16.38
CA ARG A 36 -9.44 -15.29 -15.57
C ARG A 36 -9.90 -16.75 -15.66
N ASN A 37 -11.19 -17.03 -15.51
CA ASN A 37 -11.71 -18.40 -15.54
C ASN A 37 -11.58 -19.05 -16.93
N MET A 38 -11.65 -18.26 -18.01
CA MET A 38 -11.45 -18.78 -19.37
C MET A 38 -9.97 -19.06 -19.69
N HIS A 39 -9.04 -18.22 -19.22
CA HIS A 39 -7.65 -18.26 -19.71
C HIS A 39 -6.61 -18.69 -18.65
N ALA A 40 -6.95 -18.61 -17.35
CA ALA A 40 -6.04 -18.86 -16.24
C ALA A 40 -6.69 -19.66 -15.10
N SER A 41 -7.64 -20.55 -15.40
CA SER A 41 -8.38 -21.32 -14.37
C SER A 41 -7.48 -22.18 -13.47
N THR A 42 -6.36 -22.65 -14.00
CA THR A 42 -5.38 -23.50 -13.30
C THR A 42 -4.24 -22.72 -12.65
N PHE A 43 -4.26 -21.38 -12.71
CA PHE A 43 -3.21 -20.57 -12.10
C PHE A 43 -3.25 -20.70 -10.58
N ALA A 44 -2.14 -21.14 -9.97
CA ALA A 44 -2.03 -21.40 -8.52
C ALA A 44 -0.61 -21.12 -8.00
N TYR A 45 0.01 -20.03 -8.47
CA TYR A 45 1.37 -19.66 -8.03
C TYR A 45 1.32 -18.71 -6.84
N ARG A 46 2.27 -18.88 -5.90
CA ARG A 46 2.29 -18.18 -4.61
C ARG A 46 3.41 -17.13 -4.49
N TYR A 47 3.83 -16.50 -5.61
CA TYR A 47 4.86 -15.44 -5.52
C TYR A 47 4.35 -14.21 -4.75
N ASP A 48 3.06 -14.01 -4.70
CA ASP A 48 2.37 -12.95 -3.97
C ASP A 48 2.48 -13.08 -2.44
N ASP A 49 2.99 -14.20 -1.93
CA ASP A 49 3.35 -14.36 -0.51
C ASP A 49 4.68 -13.63 -0.18
N PHE A 50 5.60 -13.48 -1.14
CA PHE A 50 6.94 -12.91 -0.93
C PHE A 50 7.15 -11.56 -1.62
N LEU A 51 6.59 -11.39 -2.79
CA LEU A 51 6.76 -10.21 -3.65
C LEU A 51 6.40 -8.89 -2.97
N PRO A 52 5.36 -8.80 -2.09
CA PRO A 52 5.01 -7.60 -1.36
C PRO A 52 6.13 -7.01 -0.51
N TYR A 53 7.06 -7.86 -0.07
CA TYR A 53 8.16 -7.44 0.83
C TYR A 53 9.42 -7.04 0.08
N LEU A 54 9.54 -7.32 -1.21
CA LEU A 54 10.74 -7.01 -2.00
C LEU A 54 11.14 -5.54 -1.94
N PRO A 55 10.24 -4.55 -2.11
CA PRO A 55 10.63 -3.14 -2.05
C PRO A 55 11.12 -2.71 -0.67
N ILE A 56 10.54 -3.22 0.42
CA ILE A 56 10.99 -2.84 1.77
C ILE A 56 12.36 -3.44 2.09
N VAL A 57 12.61 -4.68 1.68
CA VAL A 57 13.94 -5.30 1.78
C VAL A 57 14.96 -4.50 0.99
N ALA A 58 14.66 -4.14 -0.26
CA ALA A 58 15.53 -3.32 -1.09
C ALA A 58 15.83 -1.95 -0.43
N MET A 59 14.83 -1.31 0.19
CA MET A 59 14.99 -0.05 0.90
C MET A 59 16.03 -0.16 2.04
N PHE A 60 15.95 -1.20 2.85
CA PHE A 60 16.89 -1.41 3.96
C PHE A 60 18.28 -1.85 3.48
N VAL A 61 18.37 -2.68 2.46
CA VAL A 61 19.65 -3.07 1.83
C VAL A 61 20.37 -1.82 1.30
N LEU A 62 19.70 -0.96 0.55
CA LEU A 62 20.26 0.30 0.06
C LEU A 62 20.73 1.21 1.21
N LYS A 63 20.01 1.21 2.34
CA LYS A 63 20.40 1.99 3.52
C LYS A 63 21.64 1.43 4.20
N LEU A 64 21.74 0.11 4.31
CA LEU A 64 22.90 -0.58 4.91
C LEU A 64 24.15 -0.48 4.04
N THR A 65 24.01 -0.46 2.73
CA THR A 65 25.14 -0.28 1.80
C THR A 65 25.62 1.18 1.68
N GLY A 66 25.04 2.11 2.45
CA GLY A 66 25.47 3.50 2.50
C GLY A 66 24.89 4.38 1.39
N VAL A 67 23.97 3.87 0.55
CA VAL A 67 23.29 4.69 -0.45
C VAL A 67 22.49 5.80 0.25
N LYS A 68 22.72 7.07 -0.17
CA LYS A 68 22.11 8.25 0.44
C LYS A 68 20.57 8.20 0.28
N SER A 69 19.87 8.04 1.38
CA SER A 69 18.40 8.12 1.48
C SER A 69 17.95 9.54 1.87
N ARG A 70 16.67 9.83 1.71
CA ARG A 70 16.06 11.10 2.13
C ARG A 70 16.06 11.28 3.65
N SER A 71 15.85 10.19 4.41
CA SER A 71 15.71 10.22 5.86
C SER A 71 16.94 9.65 6.57
N ASN A 72 17.22 10.16 7.77
CA ASN A 72 18.10 9.46 8.71
C ASN A 72 17.42 8.16 9.22
N TRP A 73 18.19 7.30 9.91
CA TRP A 73 17.68 6.03 10.42
C TRP A 73 16.43 6.18 11.28
N LYS A 74 16.42 7.11 12.23
CA LYS A 74 15.30 7.34 13.14
C LYS A 74 14.02 7.67 12.39
N ARG A 75 14.07 8.64 11.47
CA ARG A 75 12.90 9.04 10.68
C ARG A 75 12.41 7.90 9.79
N MET A 76 13.32 7.19 9.12
CA MET A 76 12.98 6.05 8.26
C MET A 76 12.26 4.96 9.04
N LEU A 77 12.80 4.52 10.19
CA LEU A 77 12.21 3.47 11.00
C LEU A 77 10.83 3.85 11.56
N VAL A 78 10.71 5.08 12.11
CA VAL A 78 9.44 5.57 12.66
C VAL A 78 8.39 5.71 11.56
N SER A 79 8.74 6.29 10.41
CA SER A 79 7.80 6.40 9.28
C SER A 79 7.37 5.03 8.75
N THR A 80 8.30 4.07 8.67
CA THR A 80 8.00 2.71 8.25
C THR A 80 7.04 2.02 9.22
N ALA A 81 7.32 2.07 10.52
CA ALA A 81 6.47 1.48 11.54
C ALA A 81 5.04 2.08 11.50
N PHE A 82 4.93 3.41 11.46
CA PHE A 82 3.64 4.08 11.36
C PHE A 82 2.89 3.71 10.09
N SER A 83 3.58 3.61 8.94
CA SER A 83 2.95 3.22 7.68
C SER A 83 2.28 1.85 7.78
N TYR A 84 2.97 0.85 8.30
CA TYR A 84 2.42 -0.50 8.43
C TYR A 84 1.36 -0.62 9.53
N ILE A 85 1.50 0.08 10.65
CA ILE A 85 0.49 0.10 11.72
C ILE A 85 -0.80 0.72 11.19
N LEU A 86 -0.73 1.90 10.58
CA LEU A 86 -1.90 2.59 10.02
C LEU A 86 -2.56 1.76 8.91
N MET A 87 -1.76 1.25 7.97
CA MET A 87 -2.26 0.43 6.87
C MET A 87 -2.93 -0.84 7.41
N GLY A 88 -2.28 -1.58 8.31
CA GLY A 88 -2.81 -2.81 8.89
C GLY A 88 -4.10 -2.56 9.66
N THR A 89 -4.18 -1.50 10.48
CA THR A 89 -5.38 -1.12 11.22
C THR A 89 -6.56 -0.86 10.25
N ILE A 90 -6.35 -0.06 9.22
CA ILE A 90 -7.43 0.27 8.25
C ILE A 90 -7.86 -0.97 7.48
N VAL A 91 -6.90 -1.76 6.96
CA VAL A 91 -7.22 -2.98 6.20
C VAL A 91 -7.99 -4.00 7.05
N LEU A 92 -7.57 -4.26 8.28
CA LEU A 92 -8.24 -5.21 9.17
C LEU A 92 -9.64 -4.73 9.55
N THR A 93 -9.78 -3.45 9.91
CA THR A 93 -11.09 -2.86 10.22
C THR A 93 -12.02 -2.94 9.02
N MET A 94 -11.55 -2.59 7.82
CA MET A 94 -12.40 -2.66 6.63
C MET A 94 -12.78 -4.09 6.25
N LYS A 95 -11.88 -5.06 6.43
CA LYS A 95 -12.19 -6.48 6.20
C LYS A 95 -13.33 -6.97 7.10
N SER A 96 -13.28 -6.65 8.39
CA SER A 96 -14.32 -7.06 9.34
C SER A 96 -15.66 -6.39 9.10
N LEU A 97 -15.68 -5.16 8.57
CA LEU A 97 -16.90 -4.39 8.32
C LEU A 97 -17.51 -4.62 6.92
N ALA A 98 -16.68 -4.91 5.93
CA ALA A 98 -17.13 -4.97 4.54
C ALA A 98 -17.89 -6.24 4.19
N GLY A 99 -17.50 -7.41 4.73
CA GLY A 99 -18.18 -8.68 4.50
C GLY A 99 -18.26 -9.06 3.01
N VAL A 100 -17.18 -8.85 2.23
CA VAL A 100 -17.18 -9.17 0.79
C VAL A 100 -16.68 -10.59 0.57
N LEU A 101 -17.48 -11.41 -0.09
CA LEU A 101 -17.12 -12.78 -0.47
C LEU A 101 -15.99 -12.76 -1.51
N ARG A 102 -14.98 -13.61 -1.32
CA ARG A 102 -13.90 -13.78 -2.31
C ARG A 102 -14.42 -14.39 -3.61
N PRO A 103 -13.74 -14.15 -4.75
CA PRO A 103 -14.10 -14.76 -6.02
C PRO A 103 -14.07 -16.30 -5.98
N ASP A 104 -13.20 -16.91 -5.16
CA ASP A 104 -13.10 -18.38 -4.97
C ASP A 104 -14.11 -18.93 -3.96
N GLY A 105 -14.94 -18.10 -3.32
CA GLY A 105 -15.95 -18.49 -2.34
C GLY A 105 -15.40 -18.90 -0.97
N SER A 106 -14.10 -18.73 -0.70
CA SER A 106 -13.45 -19.28 0.51
C SER A 106 -13.84 -18.57 1.81
N ASP A 107 -14.00 -17.25 1.79
CA ASP A 107 -14.37 -16.46 2.97
C ASP A 107 -14.94 -15.07 2.59
N PHE A 108 -15.45 -14.33 3.58
CA PHE A 108 -16.02 -12.98 3.42
C PHE A 108 -15.01 -11.85 3.71
N LEU A 109 -13.71 -12.11 3.63
CA LEU A 109 -12.65 -11.14 3.93
C LEU A 109 -11.92 -10.66 2.66
N SER A 110 -12.66 -10.51 1.54
CA SER A 110 -12.05 -10.10 0.29
C SER A 110 -11.59 -8.63 0.33
N PHE A 111 -12.47 -7.71 0.71
CA PHE A 111 -12.21 -6.28 0.61
C PHE A 111 -11.62 -5.67 1.89
N PRO A 112 -10.58 -4.83 1.79
CA PRO A 112 -9.66 -4.63 0.67
C PRO A 112 -8.55 -5.70 0.64
N SER A 113 -7.77 -5.77 -0.45
CA SER A 113 -6.64 -6.69 -0.57
C SER A 113 -5.47 -6.31 0.32
N GLY A 114 -5.19 -7.13 1.36
CA GLY A 114 -4.09 -6.89 2.30
C GLY A 114 -2.71 -7.06 1.67
N HIS A 115 -2.49 -8.08 0.82
CA HIS A 115 -1.22 -8.27 0.11
C HIS A 115 -0.91 -7.08 -0.81
N THR A 116 -1.91 -6.59 -1.53
CA THR A 116 -1.73 -5.39 -2.37
C THR A 116 -1.44 -4.15 -1.54
N ALA A 117 -2.15 -3.94 -0.43
CA ALA A 117 -1.88 -2.82 0.48
C ALA A 117 -0.45 -2.87 1.02
N THR A 118 0.03 -4.05 1.46
CA THR A 118 1.40 -4.27 1.93
C THR A 118 2.42 -3.94 0.83
N ALA A 119 2.21 -4.44 -0.38
CA ALA A 119 3.12 -4.23 -1.51
C ALA A 119 3.21 -2.75 -1.92
N PHE A 120 2.07 -2.05 -2.01
CA PHE A 120 2.05 -0.62 -2.34
C PHE A 120 2.60 0.25 -1.20
N THR A 121 2.43 -0.15 0.06
CA THR A 121 3.11 0.48 1.21
C THR A 121 4.63 0.37 1.06
N ALA A 122 5.15 -0.84 0.81
CA ALA A 122 6.58 -1.08 0.64
C ALA A 122 7.17 -0.29 -0.55
N ALA A 123 6.49 -0.32 -1.70
CA ALA A 123 6.90 0.40 -2.90
C ALA A 123 6.93 1.92 -2.69
N THR A 124 5.91 2.47 -2.03
CA THR A 124 5.83 3.91 -1.72
C THR A 124 6.91 4.34 -0.73
N LEU A 125 7.21 3.53 0.29
CA LEU A 125 8.32 3.78 1.22
C LEU A 125 9.67 3.85 0.48
N LEU A 126 9.97 2.86 -0.36
CA LEU A 126 11.19 2.82 -1.16
C LEU A 126 11.29 4.05 -2.06
N TYR A 127 10.21 4.39 -2.78
CA TYR A 127 10.15 5.57 -3.64
C TYR A 127 10.40 6.87 -2.87
N LYS A 128 9.78 7.04 -1.68
CA LYS A 128 9.96 8.26 -0.86
C LYS A 128 11.36 8.41 -0.31
N GLU A 129 12.03 7.33 0.04
CA GLU A 129 13.35 7.38 0.67
C GLU A 129 14.48 7.62 -0.33
N TYR A 130 14.36 7.11 -1.55
CA TYR A 130 15.47 7.17 -2.49
C TYR A 130 15.26 8.16 -3.64
N GLY A 131 14.05 8.74 -3.81
CA GLY A 131 13.80 9.86 -4.70
C GLY A 131 14.35 9.65 -6.11
N PHE A 132 13.95 8.56 -6.77
CA PHE A 132 14.46 8.21 -8.09
C PHE A 132 14.38 9.38 -9.06
N LYS A 133 15.51 9.70 -9.69
CA LYS A 133 15.66 10.85 -10.57
C LYS A 133 14.97 10.70 -11.91
N THR A 134 14.66 9.47 -12.31
CA THR A 134 14.01 9.17 -13.58
C THR A 134 12.61 8.58 -13.37
N LEU A 135 11.68 8.95 -14.25
CA LEU A 135 10.33 8.40 -14.24
C LEU A 135 10.33 6.87 -14.33
N LEU A 136 11.19 6.30 -15.17
CA LEU A 136 11.30 4.85 -15.37
C LEU A 136 11.72 4.13 -14.07
N ALA A 137 12.72 4.64 -13.36
CA ALA A 137 13.13 4.07 -12.08
C ALA A 137 12.01 4.18 -11.02
N GLY A 138 11.29 5.31 -11.01
CA GLY A 138 10.14 5.48 -10.14
C GLY A 138 9.02 4.46 -10.42
N ILE A 139 8.69 4.24 -11.69
CA ILE A 139 7.71 3.23 -12.10
C ILE A 139 8.19 1.83 -11.70
N ALA A 140 9.47 1.50 -11.91
CA ALA A 140 10.04 0.19 -11.60
C ALA A 140 9.91 -0.18 -10.11
N THR A 141 9.92 0.81 -9.19
CA THR A 141 9.68 0.57 -7.75
C THR A 141 8.31 -0.07 -7.48
N PHE A 142 7.30 0.29 -8.27
CA PHE A 142 5.93 -0.21 -8.09
C PHE A 142 5.67 -1.52 -8.82
N LEU A 143 6.58 -1.99 -9.68
CA LEU A 143 6.40 -3.22 -10.45
C LEU A 143 6.07 -4.43 -9.56
N PRO A 144 6.81 -4.71 -8.46
CA PRO A 144 6.46 -5.82 -7.56
C PRO A 144 5.05 -5.67 -6.97
N ALA A 145 4.62 -4.44 -6.67
CA ALA A 145 3.31 -4.18 -6.09
C ALA A 145 2.17 -4.42 -7.12
N VAL A 146 2.37 -3.98 -8.36
CA VAL A 146 1.42 -4.23 -9.46
C VAL A 146 1.32 -5.72 -9.75
N VAL A 147 2.46 -6.42 -9.86
CA VAL A 147 2.49 -7.88 -10.08
C VAL A 147 1.81 -8.60 -8.91
N THR A 148 2.03 -8.18 -7.65
CA THR A 148 1.29 -8.72 -6.50
C THR A 148 -0.22 -8.59 -6.69
N GLY A 149 -0.72 -7.39 -6.98
CA GLY A 149 -2.15 -7.16 -7.18
C GLY A 149 -2.74 -8.03 -8.30
N PHE A 150 -2.03 -8.13 -9.43
CA PHE A 150 -2.43 -8.97 -10.54
C PHE A 150 -2.44 -10.46 -10.19
N THR A 151 -1.41 -10.94 -9.47
CA THR A 151 -1.35 -12.34 -9.01
C THR A 151 -2.49 -12.66 -8.06
N ARG A 152 -2.93 -11.73 -7.20
CA ARG A 152 -4.10 -11.94 -6.33
C ARG A 152 -5.39 -12.19 -7.12
N GLN A 153 -5.57 -11.53 -8.27
CA GLN A 153 -6.71 -11.77 -9.18
C GLN A 153 -6.55 -13.12 -9.91
N LEU A 154 -5.35 -13.42 -10.43
CA LEU A 154 -5.09 -14.71 -11.09
C LEU A 154 -5.27 -15.90 -10.14
N ASN A 155 -4.94 -15.77 -8.87
CA ASN A 155 -5.17 -16.76 -7.82
C ASN A 155 -6.64 -16.82 -7.35
N ASN A 156 -7.56 -16.05 -7.96
CA ASN A 156 -8.97 -15.97 -7.61
C ASN A 156 -9.25 -15.55 -6.15
N ARG A 157 -8.32 -14.82 -5.52
CA ARG A 157 -8.40 -14.43 -4.12
C ARG A 157 -9.05 -13.08 -3.88
N HIS A 158 -9.01 -12.19 -4.88
CA HIS A 158 -9.48 -10.81 -4.76
C HIS A 158 -10.09 -10.30 -6.07
N TRP A 159 -11.12 -9.46 -5.95
CA TRP A 159 -11.70 -8.68 -7.04
C TRP A 159 -10.75 -7.56 -7.46
N LEU A 160 -10.93 -6.99 -8.67
CA LEU A 160 -10.18 -5.80 -9.10
C LEU A 160 -10.37 -4.63 -8.13
N SER A 161 -11.61 -4.41 -7.69
CA SER A 161 -11.96 -3.37 -6.72
C SER A 161 -11.21 -3.52 -5.39
N ASP A 162 -11.01 -4.76 -4.89
CA ASP A 162 -10.22 -5.03 -3.68
C ASP A 162 -8.76 -4.64 -3.85
N VAL A 163 -8.19 -4.97 -5.02
CA VAL A 163 -6.80 -4.69 -5.37
C VAL A 163 -6.56 -3.18 -5.46
N LEU A 164 -7.44 -2.45 -6.14
CA LEU A 164 -7.35 -1.00 -6.27
C LEU A 164 -7.51 -0.30 -4.91
N ALA A 165 -8.47 -0.74 -4.10
CA ALA A 165 -8.65 -0.22 -2.75
C ALA A 165 -7.40 -0.46 -1.88
N GLY A 166 -6.81 -1.66 -1.95
CA GLY A 166 -5.56 -1.99 -1.26
C GLY A 166 -4.41 -1.08 -1.68
N ALA A 167 -4.25 -0.83 -2.98
CA ALA A 167 -3.22 0.07 -3.51
C ALA A 167 -3.38 1.51 -3.01
N ILE A 168 -4.60 2.05 -3.06
CA ILE A 168 -4.93 3.39 -2.57
C ILE A 168 -4.61 3.50 -1.07
N ILE A 169 -5.05 2.53 -0.25
CA ILE A 169 -4.80 2.51 1.19
C ILE A 169 -3.28 2.45 1.47
N GLY A 170 -2.54 1.59 0.78
CA GLY A 170 -1.09 1.47 0.97
C GLY A 170 -0.36 2.79 0.74
N ILE A 171 -0.63 3.47 -0.37
CA ILE A 171 -0.03 4.76 -0.70
C ILE A 171 -0.44 5.85 0.32
N MET A 172 -1.74 5.93 0.63
CA MET A 172 -2.31 6.94 1.52
C MET A 172 -1.72 6.85 2.93
N MET A 173 -1.57 5.64 3.48
CA MET A 173 -1.06 5.45 4.84
C MET A 173 0.43 5.82 4.94
N VAL A 174 1.23 5.64 3.90
CA VAL A 174 2.61 6.13 3.87
C VAL A 174 2.66 7.66 3.90
N GLU A 175 1.83 8.34 3.10
CA GLU A 175 1.77 9.81 3.10
C GLU A 175 1.40 10.35 4.48
N LEU A 176 0.39 9.75 5.11
CA LEU A 176 -0.03 10.12 6.46
C LEU A 176 1.06 9.84 7.51
N ALA A 177 1.71 8.68 7.43
CA ALA A 177 2.78 8.29 8.35
C ALA A 177 3.96 9.25 8.33
N TYR A 178 4.42 9.66 7.14
CA TYR A 178 5.48 10.66 7.02
C TYR A 178 5.08 12.02 7.59
N PHE A 179 3.85 12.45 7.33
CA PHE A 179 3.33 13.70 7.89
C PHE A 179 3.32 13.67 9.43
N LEU A 180 2.83 12.58 10.02
CA LEU A 180 2.79 12.40 11.48
C LEU A 180 4.19 12.31 12.08
N THR A 181 5.10 11.56 11.45
CA THR A 181 6.49 11.43 11.88
C THR A 181 7.19 12.80 11.90
N ASP A 182 7.02 13.60 10.85
CA ASP A 182 7.63 14.93 10.77
C ASP A 182 7.09 15.84 11.88
N ARG A 183 5.80 15.77 12.21
CA ARG A 183 5.20 16.53 13.32
C ARG A 183 5.73 16.11 14.69
N LEU A 184 5.90 14.81 14.90
CA LEU A 184 6.44 14.28 16.16
C LEU A 184 7.91 14.66 16.36
N LEU A 185 8.73 14.50 15.32
CA LEU A 185 10.17 14.81 15.41
C LEU A 185 10.43 16.30 15.58
N MET A 186 9.64 17.19 14.95
CA MET A 186 9.74 18.63 15.16
C MET A 186 9.38 19.02 16.61
N LYS A 187 8.35 18.44 17.22
CA LYS A 187 8.00 18.70 18.63
C LYS A 187 9.12 18.28 19.59
N THR A 188 9.73 17.11 19.34
CA THR A 188 10.82 16.61 20.18
C THR A 188 12.07 17.46 20.08
N GLY A 189 12.42 17.94 18.90
CA GLY A 189 13.56 18.84 18.68
C GLY A 189 13.36 20.21 19.35
N ALA A 190 12.16 20.75 19.33
CA ALA A 190 11.84 22.02 20.00
C ALA A 190 11.92 21.93 21.53
N GLN A 191 11.56 20.77 22.11
CA GLN A 191 11.64 20.57 23.56
C GLN A 191 13.08 20.41 24.08
N THR A 192 13.99 19.86 23.26
CA THR A 192 15.42 19.77 23.65
C THR A 192 16.12 21.12 23.59
N CYS A 193 15.74 22.01 22.69
CA CYS A 193 16.31 23.37 22.58
C CYS A 193 15.79 24.33 23.69
N SER A 194 14.63 24.04 24.30
CA SER A 194 14.05 24.86 25.41
C SER A 194 14.57 24.49 26.79
N LYS A 195 15.35 23.39 26.91
CA LYS A 195 15.92 22.91 28.19
C LYS A 195 17.43 23.09 28.31
N SER A 196 18.09 23.69 27.30
CA SER A 196 19.48 24.13 27.29
C SER A 196 19.54 25.65 27.47
#